data_9105bbf3b2fb002c16131e06e3b3f6b1
#
_entry.id   9105bbf3b2fb002c16131e06e3b3f6b1
#
_cell.length_a   1.000
_cell.length_b   1.000
_cell.length_c   1.000
_cell.angle_alpha   90.00
_cell.angle_beta   90.00
_cell.angle_gamma   90.00
#
_symmetry.space_group_name_H-M   'P 1'
#
loop_
_entity.id
_entity.type
_entity.pdbx_description
1 polymer ?
#
loop_
_entity_poly.entity_id
_entity_poly.type
_entity_poly.pdbx_seq_one_letter_code
_entity_poly.pdbx_strand_id
1 'polypeptide(L)'
;MILIGVFDIASWWAIVIAFQVVVISTYYFWNKKKSKTYDPLCNGKAIEWNPIPIVEHDVTVEEPPVMGRIDENVLNVGSSSFLALDKEESIMDDALKSLEKYGVGSCGPRGFYGTIDVHLELEERLAKFLEVEETCVYSYGFSTIASAIPSYSKKKDIIFADECVWFAIQKGLDASRSTIRFFKHNDMDHLEKLLEEAQKKKELNPRRRAFIVAEGIYFNTGEMCPLKRLVQLARKYKLRIILDESLTIGVLGKNGRGLTEHLGVPREEIDLIVGSLEHSFATIGGFCAGTHFIVEHQRLSGLGYCFSASLPPMLTQAAISALNVIEGKPSIFQELSDNSKKLNRALSQLKHYKFRGDEASPIKHIYLKKDDLTDRLKHSYLRNITNYCLEKGVAMTLAAYIRDVEINCPEPSIRLTSSRKLTDDTISLICSLLDEAYEKVGPKPELQPV
;
A
#
# COMPACT_ATOMS: atom_id res chain seq x y z
N MET A 1 -8.93 29.28 84.03
CA MET A 1 -9.87 28.16 84.10
C MET A 1 -10.54 28.08 82.70
N ILE A 2 -9.97 27.24 81.85
CA ILE A 2 -10.40 27.12 80.45
C ILE A 2 -11.34 25.89 80.43
N LEU A 3 -12.63 26.12 80.14
CA LEU A 3 -13.58 25.09 79.89
C LEU A 3 -13.34 24.48 78.49
N ILE A 4 -12.72 23.34 78.48
CA ILE A 4 -12.66 22.49 77.30
C ILE A 4 -13.96 21.67 77.29
N GLY A 5 -14.94 22.08 76.47
CA GLY A 5 -16.16 21.31 76.29
C GLY A 5 -15.86 19.90 75.73
N VAL A 6 -16.25 18.90 76.48
CA VAL A 6 -16.22 17.49 76.03
C VAL A 6 -17.24 17.34 74.93
N PHE A 7 -16.80 17.36 73.69
CA PHE A 7 -17.64 16.92 72.57
C PHE A 7 -17.86 15.43 72.74
N ASP A 8 -19.11 15.04 72.95
CA ASP A 8 -19.54 13.64 73.02
C ASP A 8 -19.19 12.93 71.72
N ILE A 9 -18.69 11.70 71.82
CA ILE A 9 -18.31 10.81 70.68
C ILE A 9 -19.47 10.71 69.69
N ALA A 10 -20.71 10.72 70.14
CA ALA A 10 -21.91 10.72 69.29
C ALA A 10 -22.01 11.97 68.40
N SER A 11 -21.60 13.13 68.88
CA SER A 11 -21.55 14.42 68.14
C SER A 11 -20.48 14.39 67.04
N TRP A 12 -19.34 13.74 67.33
CA TRP A 12 -18.29 13.55 66.33
C TRP A 12 -18.73 12.64 65.17
N TRP A 13 -19.40 11.53 65.49
CA TRP A 13 -19.93 10.63 64.46
C TRP A 13 -21.03 11.31 63.63
N ALA A 14 -21.87 12.12 64.19
CA ALA A 14 -22.88 12.89 63.48
C ALA A 14 -22.24 13.88 62.49
N ILE A 15 -21.12 14.57 62.85
CA ILE A 15 -20.39 15.44 61.98
C ILE A 15 -19.74 14.67 60.83
N VAL A 16 -19.13 13.51 61.11
CA VAL A 16 -18.49 12.66 60.09
C VAL A 16 -19.52 12.12 59.07
N ILE A 17 -20.68 11.69 59.56
CA ILE A 17 -21.78 11.22 58.69
C ILE A 17 -22.35 12.38 57.87
N ALA A 18 -22.55 13.54 58.45
CA ALA A 18 -23.00 14.73 57.69
C ALA A 18 -21.99 15.13 56.60
N PHE A 19 -20.70 15.11 56.91
CA PHE A 19 -19.64 15.37 55.93
C PHE A 19 -19.63 14.34 54.78
N GLN A 20 -19.79 13.05 55.13
CA GLN A 20 -19.87 11.98 54.10
C GLN A 20 -21.11 12.16 53.22
N VAL A 21 -22.26 12.50 53.79
CA VAL A 21 -23.48 12.77 53.00
C VAL A 21 -23.31 13.97 52.06
N VAL A 22 -22.64 15.03 52.52
CA VAL A 22 -22.32 16.20 51.69
C VAL A 22 -21.36 15.83 50.57
N VAL A 23 -20.31 15.05 50.85
CA VAL A 23 -19.35 14.61 49.84
C VAL A 23 -20.02 13.69 48.82
N ILE A 24 -20.83 12.72 49.26
CA ILE A 24 -21.55 11.83 48.34
C ILE A 24 -22.58 12.61 47.53
N SER A 25 -23.30 13.52 48.11
CA SER A 25 -24.28 14.36 47.43
C SER A 25 -23.59 15.29 46.40
N THR A 26 -22.50 15.94 46.77
CA THR A 26 -21.72 16.78 45.82
C THR A 26 -21.12 15.95 44.69
N TYR A 27 -20.59 14.75 44.97
CA TYR A 27 -20.10 13.83 43.96
C TYR A 27 -21.22 13.36 43.03
N TYR A 28 -22.40 13.02 43.59
CA TYR A 28 -23.58 12.61 42.82
C TYR A 28 -24.10 13.74 41.93
N PHE A 29 -24.23 14.98 42.48
CA PHE A 29 -24.62 16.14 41.68
C PHE A 29 -23.60 16.54 40.64
N TRP A 30 -22.29 16.38 40.94
CA TRP A 30 -21.22 16.67 39.98
C TRP A 30 -21.19 15.67 38.83
N ASN A 31 -21.38 14.38 39.13
CA ASN A 31 -21.50 13.37 38.11
C ASN A 31 -22.80 13.49 37.31
N LYS A 32 -23.92 13.85 37.97
CA LYS A 32 -25.16 14.13 37.27
C LYS A 32 -25.06 15.36 36.35
N LYS A 33 -24.24 16.35 36.73
CA LYS A 33 -23.93 17.50 35.89
C LYS A 33 -22.98 17.14 34.72
N LYS A 34 -22.06 16.17 34.93
CA LYS A 34 -21.20 15.63 33.85
C LYS A 34 -21.99 14.70 32.91
N SER A 35 -22.95 13.96 33.38
CA SER A 35 -23.81 13.11 32.53
C SER A 35 -24.83 13.92 31.71
N LYS A 36 -24.96 15.22 31.97
CA LYS A 36 -25.76 16.13 31.13
C LYS A 36 -24.96 16.80 30.01
N THR A 37 -23.68 16.50 29.89
CA THR A 37 -22.89 16.93 28.75
C THR A 37 -23.17 16.02 27.56
N TYR A 38 -24.07 16.52 26.71
CA TYR A 38 -24.22 16.16 25.32
C TYR A 38 -24.78 14.77 25.01
N ASP A 39 -26.09 14.61 25.25
CA ASP A 39 -26.91 13.85 24.33
C ASP A 39 -27.80 14.83 23.54
N PRO A 40 -27.44 15.17 22.30
CA PRO A 40 -28.27 16.04 21.46
C PRO A 40 -29.61 15.38 21.07
N LEU A 41 -29.81 14.12 21.41
CA LEU A 41 -30.98 13.33 21.05
C LEU A 41 -32.06 13.29 22.13
N CYS A 42 -31.85 13.88 23.34
CA CYS A 42 -32.78 13.74 24.50
C CYS A 42 -33.55 15.01 24.84
N ASN A 43 -33.88 15.89 23.92
CA ASN A 43 -34.85 16.97 24.17
C ASN A 43 -36.27 16.67 23.68
N GLY A 44 -36.74 15.41 23.83
CA GLY A 44 -38.16 15.09 23.75
C GLY A 44 -38.90 15.37 22.40
N LYS A 45 -38.23 15.88 21.42
CA LYS A 45 -38.65 15.88 20.01
C LYS A 45 -37.69 15.00 19.27
N ALA A 46 -38.17 13.88 18.76
CA ALA A 46 -37.46 13.14 17.73
C ALA A 46 -37.18 14.16 16.59
N ILE A 47 -35.96 14.73 16.58
CA ILE A 47 -35.46 15.41 15.42
C ILE A 47 -35.36 14.28 14.41
N GLU A 48 -36.20 14.31 13.40
CA GLU A 48 -36.05 13.44 12.23
C GLU A 48 -34.63 13.65 11.71
N TRP A 49 -33.73 12.72 12.08
CA TRP A 49 -32.35 12.78 11.64
C TRP A 49 -32.33 12.45 10.15
N ASN A 50 -32.27 13.50 9.35
CA ASN A 50 -32.13 13.41 7.92
C ASN A 50 -30.68 13.84 7.59
N PRO A 51 -29.72 12.88 7.66
CA PRO A 51 -28.34 13.23 7.36
C PRO A 51 -28.25 13.71 5.93
N ILE A 52 -27.55 14.82 5.72
CA ILE A 52 -27.16 15.23 4.37
C ILE A 52 -26.43 14.04 3.75
N PRO A 53 -26.89 13.52 2.59
CA PRO A 53 -26.17 12.45 1.92
C PRO A 53 -24.71 12.84 1.74
N ILE A 54 -23.79 11.95 2.11
CA ILE A 54 -22.33 12.16 1.95
C ILE A 54 -21.98 12.36 0.46
N VAL A 55 -22.84 11.87 -0.41
CA VAL A 55 -22.78 12.06 -1.86
C VAL A 55 -24.03 12.82 -2.29
N GLU A 56 -23.88 14.01 -2.88
CA GLU A 56 -24.99 14.72 -3.49
C GLU A 56 -25.55 13.86 -4.65
N HIS A 57 -26.87 13.67 -4.68
CA HIS A 57 -27.53 12.83 -5.70
C HIS A 57 -27.37 13.34 -7.15
N ASP A 58 -26.94 14.59 -7.32
CA ASP A 58 -26.68 15.22 -8.63
C ASP A 58 -25.23 15.08 -9.11
N VAL A 59 -24.32 14.55 -8.30
CA VAL A 59 -23.06 14.07 -8.83
C VAL A 59 -23.41 12.83 -9.64
N THR A 60 -23.35 12.93 -10.96
CA THR A 60 -23.21 11.75 -11.83
C THR A 60 -21.94 11.06 -11.38
N VAL A 61 -22.06 10.22 -10.35
CA VAL A 61 -21.04 9.24 -10.01
C VAL A 61 -20.96 8.40 -11.27
N GLU A 62 -19.90 8.62 -12.05
CA GLU A 62 -19.58 7.69 -13.12
C GLU A 62 -19.58 6.33 -12.45
N GLU A 63 -20.47 5.44 -12.92
CA GLU A 63 -20.62 4.12 -12.32
C GLU A 63 -19.22 3.54 -12.07
N PRO A 64 -18.94 3.05 -10.87
CA PRO A 64 -17.65 2.41 -10.62
C PRO A 64 -17.46 1.36 -11.70
N PRO A 65 -16.25 1.21 -12.25
CA PRO A 65 -16.00 0.24 -13.30
C PRO A 65 -16.56 -1.09 -12.83
N VAL A 66 -17.62 -1.56 -13.51
CA VAL A 66 -18.20 -2.87 -13.20
C VAL A 66 -17.10 -3.86 -13.45
N MET A 67 -16.58 -4.45 -12.38
CA MET A 67 -15.68 -5.60 -12.44
C MET A 67 -16.53 -6.75 -13.01
N GLY A 68 -16.78 -6.70 -14.31
CA GLY A 68 -17.40 -7.80 -15.04
C GLY A 68 -16.50 -9.03 -14.92
N ARG A 69 -17.11 -10.21 -14.86
CA ARG A 69 -16.40 -11.47 -14.98
C ARG A 69 -15.67 -11.43 -16.33
N ILE A 70 -14.33 -11.38 -16.30
CA ILE A 70 -13.55 -11.43 -17.53
C ILE A 70 -13.75 -12.83 -18.11
N ASP A 71 -14.28 -12.92 -19.33
CA ASP A 71 -14.43 -14.17 -20.07
C ASP A 71 -13.04 -14.85 -20.18
N GLU A 72 -12.99 -16.16 -20.12
CA GLU A 72 -11.75 -16.94 -20.24
C GLU A 72 -11.02 -16.67 -21.57
N ASN A 73 -11.72 -16.16 -22.58
CA ASN A 73 -11.16 -15.80 -23.88
C ASN A 73 -10.56 -14.39 -23.93
N VAL A 74 -10.61 -13.62 -22.86
CA VAL A 74 -10.06 -12.26 -22.81
C VAL A 74 -8.62 -12.28 -22.33
N LEU A 75 -7.71 -11.73 -23.12
CA LEU A 75 -6.33 -11.48 -22.72
C LEU A 75 -6.29 -10.38 -21.66
N ASN A 76 -5.99 -10.75 -20.41
CA ASN A 76 -5.89 -9.81 -19.32
C ASN A 76 -4.45 -9.30 -19.15
N VAL A 77 -4.20 -8.06 -19.52
CA VAL A 77 -2.94 -7.34 -19.32
C VAL A 77 -3.05 -6.20 -18.32
N GLY A 78 -4.14 -6.18 -17.55
CA GLY A 78 -4.37 -5.22 -16.47
C GLY A 78 -4.06 -5.77 -15.08
N SER A 79 -4.07 -7.10 -14.90
CA SER A 79 -3.76 -7.72 -13.60
C SER A 79 -2.27 -7.78 -13.34
N SER A 80 -1.88 -7.68 -12.06
CA SER A 80 -0.48 -7.71 -11.63
C SER A 80 0.05 -9.14 -11.34
N SER A 81 -0.53 -10.18 -11.97
CA SER A 81 -0.02 -11.55 -11.88
C SER A 81 1.24 -11.73 -12.73
N PHE A 82 2.37 -11.20 -12.25
CA PHE A 82 3.61 -11.14 -13.04
C PHE A 82 4.16 -12.51 -13.41
N LEU A 83 4.18 -13.43 -12.45
CA LEU A 83 4.68 -14.79 -12.64
C LEU A 83 3.61 -15.76 -13.12
N ALA A 84 2.35 -15.33 -13.26
CA ALA A 84 1.21 -16.13 -13.66
C ALA A 84 1.13 -17.47 -12.88
N LEU A 85 1.21 -17.37 -11.55
CA LEU A 85 1.11 -18.48 -10.60
C LEU A 85 -0.33 -18.74 -10.15
N ASP A 86 -1.26 -17.88 -10.51
CA ASP A 86 -2.67 -17.92 -10.14
C ASP A 86 -3.42 -19.18 -10.63
N LYS A 87 -2.87 -19.89 -11.62
CA LYS A 87 -3.41 -21.15 -12.17
C LYS A 87 -2.44 -22.31 -12.02
N GLU A 88 -1.46 -22.23 -11.11
CA GLU A 88 -0.51 -23.31 -10.87
C GLU A 88 -1.18 -24.40 -10.02
N GLU A 89 -1.34 -25.62 -10.57
CA GLU A 89 -2.08 -26.72 -9.93
C GLU A 89 -1.52 -27.08 -8.56
N SER A 90 -0.19 -27.11 -8.42
CA SER A 90 0.46 -27.44 -7.15
C SER A 90 0.09 -26.47 -6.03
N ILE A 91 -0.07 -25.17 -6.34
CA ILE A 91 -0.48 -24.15 -5.39
C ILE A 91 -1.93 -24.33 -4.98
N MET A 92 -2.81 -24.61 -5.94
CA MET A 92 -4.23 -24.85 -5.68
C MET A 92 -4.46 -26.11 -4.83
N ASP A 93 -3.77 -27.20 -5.13
CA ASP A 93 -3.86 -28.47 -4.38
C ASP A 93 -3.42 -28.30 -2.93
N ASP A 94 -2.31 -27.61 -2.70
CA ASP A 94 -1.81 -27.37 -1.34
C ASP A 94 -2.71 -26.42 -0.55
N ALA A 95 -3.30 -25.43 -1.23
CA ALA A 95 -4.30 -24.54 -0.62
C ALA A 95 -5.55 -25.34 -0.19
N LEU A 96 -6.04 -26.27 -1.03
CA LEU A 96 -7.17 -27.12 -0.69
C LEU A 96 -6.87 -28.03 0.51
N LYS A 97 -5.71 -28.68 0.54
CA LYS A 97 -5.27 -29.49 1.70
C LYS A 97 -5.21 -28.67 2.98
N SER A 98 -4.73 -27.41 2.88
CA SER A 98 -4.70 -26.50 4.01
C SER A 98 -6.10 -26.12 4.48
N LEU A 99 -7.04 -25.89 3.55
CA LEU A 99 -8.44 -25.65 3.86
C LEU A 99 -9.09 -26.81 4.60
N GLU A 100 -8.82 -28.06 4.17
CA GLU A 100 -9.31 -29.27 4.83
C GLU A 100 -8.74 -29.41 6.25
N LYS A 101 -7.45 -29.07 6.45
CA LYS A 101 -6.78 -29.21 7.74
C LYS A 101 -7.18 -28.14 8.75
N TYR A 102 -7.27 -26.88 8.34
CA TYR A 102 -7.41 -25.73 9.26
C TYR A 102 -8.76 -25.02 9.16
N GLY A 103 -9.59 -25.31 8.18
CA GLY A 103 -10.81 -24.55 7.90
C GLY A 103 -10.51 -23.21 7.22
N VAL A 104 -11.51 -22.33 7.18
CA VAL A 104 -11.49 -21.08 6.39
C VAL A 104 -10.73 -19.94 7.06
N GLY A 105 -10.46 -19.98 8.35
CA GLY A 105 -9.80 -18.89 9.05
C GLY A 105 -9.35 -19.25 10.45
N SER A 106 -8.53 -18.40 11.05
CA SER A 106 -7.90 -18.58 12.36
C SER A 106 -8.63 -17.90 13.52
N CYS A 107 -9.77 -17.27 13.25
CA CYS A 107 -10.69 -16.66 14.25
C CYS A 107 -10.11 -15.53 15.10
N GLY A 108 -8.94 -14.95 14.76
CA GLY A 108 -8.38 -13.87 15.54
C GLY A 108 -7.13 -13.24 14.95
N PRO A 109 -6.67 -12.14 15.56
CA PRO A 109 -5.38 -11.53 15.23
C PRO A 109 -4.20 -12.42 15.62
N ARG A 110 -3.03 -12.17 15.00
CA ARG A 110 -1.81 -12.93 15.23
C ARG A 110 -1.42 -13.03 16.72
N GLY A 111 -1.58 -11.97 17.48
CA GLY A 111 -1.28 -11.93 18.92
C GLY A 111 -2.37 -12.54 19.84
N PHE A 112 -3.54 -12.89 19.28
CA PHE A 112 -4.71 -13.35 20.04
C PHE A 112 -5.35 -14.59 19.42
N TYR A 113 -4.68 -15.74 19.53
CA TYR A 113 -5.11 -17.05 19.02
C TYR A 113 -5.20 -17.20 17.50
N GLY A 114 -4.85 -16.17 16.72
CA GLY A 114 -4.88 -16.22 15.27
C GLY A 114 -3.61 -16.78 14.61
N THR A 115 -2.58 -17.13 15.37
CA THR A 115 -1.35 -17.70 14.84
C THR A 115 -1.41 -19.22 14.79
N ILE A 116 -1.13 -19.81 13.66
CA ILE A 116 -0.99 -21.24 13.43
C ILE A 116 0.35 -21.55 12.75
N ASP A 117 0.72 -22.81 12.66
CA ASP A 117 2.02 -23.28 12.18
C ASP A 117 2.40 -22.76 10.79
N VAL A 118 1.48 -22.74 9.83
CA VAL A 118 1.75 -22.24 8.46
C VAL A 118 2.14 -20.76 8.43
N HIS A 119 1.67 -19.94 9.39
CA HIS A 119 2.11 -18.54 9.48
C HIS A 119 3.60 -18.44 9.85
N LEU A 120 4.01 -19.25 10.82
CA LEU A 120 5.40 -19.27 11.29
C LEU A 120 6.32 -19.84 10.21
N GLU A 121 5.88 -20.88 9.52
CA GLU A 121 6.61 -21.46 8.39
C GLU A 121 6.80 -20.44 7.26
N LEU A 122 5.74 -19.71 6.88
CA LEU A 122 5.86 -18.67 5.86
C LEU A 122 6.83 -17.56 6.26
N GLU A 123 6.77 -17.10 7.52
CA GLU A 123 7.67 -16.08 8.05
C GLU A 123 9.14 -16.57 7.98
N GLU A 124 9.42 -17.76 8.46
CA GLU A 124 10.77 -18.35 8.40
C GLU A 124 11.27 -18.49 6.95
N ARG A 125 10.41 -18.98 6.06
CA ARG A 125 10.73 -19.18 4.64
C ARG A 125 10.99 -17.85 3.92
N LEU A 126 10.20 -16.82 4.17
CA LEU A 126 10.41 -15.48 3.63
C LEU A 126 11.70 -14.86 4.14
N ALA A 127 12.01 -15.00 5.43
CA ALA A 127 13.26 -14.52 6.01
C ALA A 127 14.48 -15.15 5.34
N LYS A 128 14.46 -16.47 5.15
CA LYS A 128 15.50 -17.22 4.45
C LYS A 128 15.61 -16.82 2.97
N PHE A 129 14.49 -16.71 2.28
CA PHE A 129 14.47 -16.31 0.86
C PHE A 129 15.07 -14.92 0.66
N LEU A 130 14.73 -13.98 1.52
CA LEU A 130 15.17 -12.58 1.44
C LEU A 130 16.54 -12.33 2.06
N GLU A 131 17.13 -13.32 2.74
CA GLU A 131 18.40 -13.19 3.46
C GLU A 131 18.36 -12.06 4.52
N VAL A 132 17.29 -12.05 5.33
CA VAL A 132 17.09 -11.14 6.47
C VAL A 132 16.98 -11.93 7.77
N GLU A 133 17.11 -11.24 8.91
CA GLU A 133 17.02 -11.90 10.23
C GLU A 133 15.61 -12.43 10.49
N GLU A 134 14.57 -11.66 10.15
CA GLU A 134 13.20 -12.01 10.49
C GLU A 134 12.17 -11.34 9.56
N THR A 135 10.97 -11.94 9.53
CA THR A 135 9.80 -11.37 8.85
C THR A 135 8.54 -11.49 9.72
N CYS A 136 7.54 -10.66 9.44
CA CYS A 136 6.19 -10.84 9.98
C CYS A 136 5.15 -10.65 8.88
N VAL A 137 4.15 -11.54 8.84
CA VAL A 137 3.12 -11.60 7.80
C VAL A 137 1.86 -10.87 8.25
N TYR A 138 1.31 -10.05 7.34
CA TYR A 138 0.07 -9.30 7.46
C TYR A 138 -0.99 -9.88 6.53
N SER A 139 -2.26 -9.62 6.85
CA SER A 139 -3.39 -10.17 6.10
C SER A 139 -3.60 -9.54 4.71
N TYR A 140 -3.15 -8.30 4.51
CA TYR A 140 -3.34 -7.55 3.25
C TYR A 140 -2.12 -6.69 2.94
N GLY A 141 -1.72 -6.62 1.67
CA GLY A 141 -0.59 -5.81 1.20
C GLY A 141 -0.76 -4.33 1.47
N PHE A 142 -1.94 -3.76 1.17
CA PHE A 142 -2.26 -2.37 1.47
C PHE A 142 -2.06 -2.03 2.96
N SER A 143 -2.63 -2.83 3.85
CA SER A 143 -2.56 -2.58 5.29
C SER A 143 -1.15 -2.78 5.85
N THR A 144 -0.30 -3.54 5.17
CA THR A 144 1.08 -3.79 5.60
C THR A 144 1.87 -2.49 5.63
N ILE A 145 2.04 -1.81 4.49
CA ILE A 145 2.83 -0.57 4.43
C ILE A 145 2.14 0.59 5.17
N ALA A 146 0.80 0.69 5.05
CA ALA A 146 0.01 1.71 5.74
C ALA A 146 0.11 1.60 7.27
N SER A 147 0.39 0.42 7.80
CA SER A 147 0.58 0.14 9.23
C SER A 147 2.06 0.15 9.63
N ALA A 148 2.95 -0.32 8.78
CA ALA A 148 4.38 -0.41 9.09
C ALA A 148 5.04 0.96 9.29
N ILE A 149 4.71 1.94 8.45
CA ILE A 149 5.23 3.31 8.57
C ILE A 149 4.88 3.93 9.93
N PRO A 150 3.60 4.02 10.35
CA PRO A 150 3.24 4.63 11.63
C PRO A 150 3.63 3.81 12.85
N SER A 151 3.90 2.52 12.72
CA SER A 151 4.45 1.74 13.82
C SER A 151 5.89 2.14 14.11
N TYR A 152 6.71 2.36 13.08
CA TYR A 152 8.12 2.63 13.20
C TYR A 152 8.46 4.13 13.28
N SER A 153 7.67 5.03 12.70
CA SER A 153 7.80 6.49 12.77
C SER A 153 6.70 7.13 13.61
N LYS A 154 7.00 8.24 14.29
CA LYS A 154 6.10 8.90 15.26
C LYS A 154 6.05 10.41 15.05
N LYS A 155 5.10 11.10 15.68
CA LYS A 155 4.83 12.56 15.60
C LYS A 155 6.05 13.49 15.64
N LYS A 156 7.14 13.08 16.29
CA LYS A 156 8.35 13.90 16.41
C LYS A 156 9.38 13.61 15.31
N ASP A 157 9.17 12.57 14.52
CA ASP A 157 10.10 12.15 13.49
C ASP A 157 9.91 12.95 12.19
N ILE A 158 10.85 12.84 11.27
CA ILE A 158 10.78 13.44 9.94
C ILE A 158 10.93 12.36 8.89
N ILE A 159 10.10 12.42 7.85
CA ILE A 159 10.12 11.49 6.74
C ILE A 159 10.30 12.26 5.44
N PHE A 160 11.26 11.84 4.63
CA PHE A 160 11.43 12.28 3.25
C PHE A 160 10.85 11.20 2.35
N ALA A 161 9.81 11.51 1.60
CA ALA A 161 9.12 10.56 0.73
C ALA A 161 9.17 11.04 -0.73
N ASP A 162 9.26 10.10 -1.65
CA ASP A 162 9.08 10.41 -3.08
C ASP A 162 7.66 10.89 -3.34
N GLU A 163 7.47 11.90 -4.18
CA GLU A 163 6.15 12.47 -4.44
C GLU A 163 5.21 11.55 -5.20
N CYS A 164 5.74 10.52 -5.88
CA CYS A 164 4.96 9.54 -6.64
C CYS A 164 4.65 8.24 -5.88
N VAL A 165 4.91 8.18 -4.56
CA VAL A 165 4.54 7.00 -3.77
C VAL A 165 3.05 6.72 -3.83
N TRP A 166 2.70 5.42 -3.90
CA TRP A 166 1.32 5.00 -4.04
C TRP A 166 0.47 5.25 -2.79
N PHE A 167 -0.84 5.17 -2.97
CA PHE A 167 -1.82 5.60 -1.97
C PHE A 167 -1.66 4.95 -0.59
N ALA A 168 -1.31 3.67 -0.50
CA ALA A 168 -1.12 3.02 0.80
C ALA A 168 0.05 3.60 1.59
N ILE A 169 1.15 3.97 0.92
CA ILE A 169 2.27 4.67 1.55
C ILE A 169 1.80 6.03 2.05
N GLN A 170 1.07 6.81 1.24
CA GLN A 170 0.52 8.10 1.65
C GLN A 170 -0.34 7.98 2.92
N LYS A 171 -1.19 6.95 3.01
CA LYS A 171 -1.99 6.69 4.23
C LYS A 171 -1.12 6.32 5.43
N GLY A 172 -0.04 5.57 5.24
CA GLY A 172 0.94 5.31 6.28
C GLY A 172 1.68 6.56 6.75
N LEU A 173 2.04 7.45 5.82
CA LEU A 173 2.64 8.75 6.11
C LEU A 173 1.69 9.63 6.96
N ASP A 174 0.43 9.76 6.53
CA ASP A 174 -0.61 10.51 7.26
C ASP A 174 -0.78 9.96 8.69
N ALA A 175 -0.91 8.63 8.83
CA ALA A 175 -1.12 7.97 10.11
C ALA A 175 0.09 8.11 11.07
N SER A 176 1.30 8.28 10.55
CA SER A 176 2.52 8.46 11.35
C SER A 176 2.54 9.76 12.15
N ARG A 177 1.82 10.77 11.67
CA ARG A 177 1.85 12.15 12.20
C ARG A 177 3.24 12.75 12.24
N SER A 178 4.17 12.20 11.49
CA SER A 178 5.54 12.72 11.33
C SER A 178 5.53 14.01 10.51
N THR A 179 6.62 14.74 10.49
CA THR A 179 6.80 15.83 9.54
C THR A 179 7.17 15.21 8.19
N ILE A 180 6.31 15.36 7.18
CA ILE A 180 6.56 14.80 5.85
C ILE A 180 7.12 15.87 4.93
N ARG A 181 8.16 15.52 4.17
CA ARG A 181 8.75 16.32 3.08
C ARG A 181 8.83 15.49 1.83
N PHE A 182 8.10 15.89 0.80
CA PHE A 182 8.15 15.22 -0.48
C PHE A 182 9.29 15.76 -1.32
N PHE A 183 10.08 14.85 -1.91
CA PHE A 183 11.04 15.19 -2.95
C PHE A 183 10.49 14.79 -4.32
N LYS A 184 10.95 15.47 -5.36
CA LYS A 184 10.53 15.21 -6.74
C LYS A 184 10.89 13.78 -7.13
N HIS A 185 10.01 13.16 -7.91
CA HIS A 185 10.13 11.76 -8.28
C HIS A 185 11.50 11.40 -8.81
N ASN A 186 12.16 10.45 -8.13
CA ASN A 186 13.51 9.95 -8.44
C ASN A 186 14.61 11.02 -8.50
N ASP A 187 14.35 12.27 -8.07
CA ASP A 187 15.31 13.38 -8.07
C ASP A 187 16.15 13.37 -6.78
N MET A 188 17.29 12.71 -6.85
CA MET A 188 18.20 12.59 -5.71
C MET A 188 18.92 13.90 -5.37
N ASP A 189 19.07 14.82 -6.32
CA ASP A 189 19.64 16.14 -6.06
C ASP A 189 18.64 17.03 -5.32
N HIS A 190 17.36 16.92 -5.64
CA HIS A 190 16.31 17.58 -4.86
C HIS A 190 16.20 16.99 -3.43
N LEU A 191 16.28 15.66 -3.29
CA LEU A 191 16.35 15.03 -1.97
C LEU A 191 17.55 15.55 -1.17
N GLU A 192 18.73 15.62 -1.76
CA GLU A 192 19.95 16.10 -1.09
C GLU A 192 19.79 17.56 -0.62
N LYS A 193 19.21 18.44 -1.45
CA LYS A 193 18.89 19.83 -1.04
C LYS A 193 17.95 19.89 0.17
N LEU A 194 16.89 19.07 0.19
CA LEU A 194 15.97 19.00 1.33
C LEU A 194 16.66 18.53 2.61
N LEU A 195 17.58 17.56 2.49
CA LEU A 195 18.38 17.04 3.60
C LEU A 195 19.34 18.12 4.14
N GLU A 196 20.02 18.87 3.26
CA GLU A 196 20.87 20.00 3.66
C GLU A 196 20.09 21.08 4.39
N GLU A 197 18.91 21.44 3.88
CA GLU A 197 18.03 22.39 4.54
C GLU A 197 17.61 21.91 5.94
N ALA A 198 17.21 20.63 6.06
CA ALA A 198 16.84 20.04 7.33
C ALA A 198 18.01 20.01 8.32
N GLN A 199 19.22 19.76 7.84
CA GLN A 199 20.44 19.82 8.65
C GLN A 199 20.74 21.25 9.11
N LYS A 200 20.67 22.24 8.23
CA LYS A 200 20.84 23.67 8.57
C LYS A 200 19.84 24.14 9.63
N LYS A 201 18.57 23.66 9.53
CA LYS A 201 17.51 23.97 10.50
C LYS A 201 17.60 23.13 11.78
N LYS A 202 18.63 22.28 11.93
CA LYS A 202 18.83 21.36 13.08
C LYS A 202 17.65 20.40 13.29
N GLU A 203 16.93 20.06 12.24
CA GLU A 203 15.83 19.09 12.29
C GLU A 203 16.37 17.65 12.29
N LEU A 204 17.52 17.42 11.64
CA LEU A 204 18.27 16.15 11.71
C LEU A 204 19.16 16.19 12.95
N ASN A 205 18.63 15.71 14.08
CA ASN A 205 19.35 15.67 15.34
C ASN A 205 19.14 14.31 16.05
N PRO A 206 20.02 13.90 16.98
CA PRO A 206 19.96 12.57 17.60
C PRO A 206 18.68 12.25 18.38
N ARG A 207 17.89 13.28 18.74
CA ARG A 207 16.61 13.10 19.46
C ARG A 207 15.42 12.90 18.53
N ARG A 208 15.64 13.02 17.22
CA ARG A 208 14.60 12.95 16.19
C ARG A 208 15.03 11.91 15.15
N ARG A 209 14.22 10.88 14.94
CA ARG A 209 14.51 9.90 13.89
C ARG A 209 14.16 10.51 12.54
N ALA A 210 14.95 10.18 11.54
CA ALA A 210 14.74 10.63 10.17
C ALA A 210 14.71 9.42 9.25
N PHE A 211 13.75 9.45 8.30
CA PHE A 211 13.49 8.33 7.39
C PHE A 211 13.45 8.80 5.95
N ILE A 212 13.80 7.90 5.05
CA ILE A 212 13.46 7.99 3.63
C ILE A 212 12.47 6.88 3.34
N VAL A 213 11.38 7.20 2.62
CA VAL A 213 10.36 6.22 2.17
C VAL A 213 10.30 6.27 0.66
N ALA A 214 10.48 5.11 0.03
CA ALA A 214 10.48 4.94 -1.42
C ALA A 214 9.90 3.57 -1.80
N GLU A 215 9.52 3.42 -3.08
CA GLU A 215 9.16 2.13 -3.67
C GLU A 215 10.31 1.60 -4.52
N GLY A 216 10.50 0.30 -4.57
CA GLY A 216 11.49 -0.31 -5.44
C GLY A 216 11.16 -0.14 -6.92
N ILE A 217 9.94 -0.46 -7.32
CA ILE A 217 9.26 -0.03 -8.54
C ILE A 217 8.04 0.77 -8.11
N TYR A 218 7.88 1.97 -8.61
CA TYR A 218 6.75 2.82 -8.27
C TYR A 218 5.48 2.35 -8.98
N PHE A 219 4.44 2.09 -8.19
CA PHE A 219 3.15 1.65 -8.70
C PHE A 219 2.54 2.65 -9.68
N ASN A 220 2.74 3.94 -9.43
CA ASN A 220 2.14 5.04 -10.18
C ASN A 220 2.91 5.42 -11.46
N THR A 221 4.15 4.94 -11.65
CA THR A 221 4.97 5.31 -12.81
C THR A 221 5.60 4.13 -13.53
N GLY A 222 5.78 3.00 -12.83
CA GLY A 222 6.52 1.84 -13.33
C GLY A 222 8.04 2.04 -13.36
N GLU A 223 8.55 3.15 -12.83
CA GLU A 223 9.98 3.46 -12.79
C GLU A 223 10.65 2.90 -11.54
N MET A 224 11.92 2.55 -11.64
CA MET A 224 12.70 2.02 -10.51
C MET A 224 13.32 3.13 -9.68
N CYS A 225 13.41 2.90 -8.38
CA CYS A 225 14.11 3.78 -7.45
C CYS A 225 15.63 3.78 -7.73
N PRO A 226 16.29 4.94 -7.77
CA PRO A 226 17.75 5.04 -7.84
C PRO A 226 18.41 4.68 -6.51
N LEU A 227 18.17 3.45 -6.03
CA LEU A 227 18.45 2.96 -4.68
C LEU A 227 19.92 3.16 -4.25
N LYS A 228 20.89 2.98 -5.16
CA LYS A 228 22.31 3.18 -4.83
C LYS A 228 22.58 4.60 -4.34
N ARG A 229 22.03 5.60 -5.03
CA ARG A 229 22.22 7.00 -4.65
C ARG A 229 21.42 7.34 -3.40
N LEU A 230 20.21 6.79 -3.27
CA LEU A 230 19.38 6.94 -2.07
C LEU A 230 20.10 6.41 -0.81
N VAL A 231 20.70 5.23 -0.86
CA VAL A 231 21.51 4.65 0.22
C VAL A 231 22.71 5.53 0.57
N GLN A 232 23.42 6.08 -0.43
CA GLN A 232 24.53 7.02 -0.18
C GLN A 232 24.06 8.24 0.61
N LEU A 233 22.90 8.81 0.25
CA LEU A 233 22.33 9.97 0.97
C LEU A 233 21.88 9.58 2.37
N ALA A 234 21.24 8.43 2.53
CA ALA A 234 20.82 7.92 3.84
C ALA A 234 22.02 7.76 4.79
N ARG A 235 23.10 7.16 4.31
CA ARG A 235 24.36 7.04 5.09
C ARG A 235 24.96 8.40 5.44
N LYS A 236 25.07 9.32 4.45
CA LYS A 236 25.65 10.66 4.63
C LYS A 236 24.93 11.46 5.71
N TYR A 237 23.60 11.40 5.72
CA TYR A 237 22.77 12.18 6.64
C TYR A 237 22.24 11.36 7.84
N LYS A 238 22.60 10.08 7.96
CA LYS A 238 22.19 9.15 9.04
C LYS A 238 20.68 8.97 9.12
N LEU A 239 20.04 8.72 7.99
CA LEU A 239 18.63 8.39 7.88
C LEU A 239 18.44 6.87 7.82
N ARG A 240 17.23 6.44 8.14
CA ARG A 240 16.74 5.08 7.96
C ARG A 240 15.93 4.96 6.69
N ILE A 241 15.98 3.79 6.07
CA ILE A 241 15.26 3.54 4.81
C ILE A 241 14.12 2.56 5.06
N ILE A 242 12.91 2.97 4.66
CA ILE A 242 11.74 2.11 4.51
C ILE A 242 11.54 1.95 3.01
N LEU A 243 11.71 0.74 2.50
CA LEU A 243 11.59 0.43 1.09
C LEU A 243 10.39 -0.51 0.85
N ASP A 244 9.46 -0.07 0.02
CA ASP A 244 8.38 -0.93 -0.46
C ASP A 244 8.86 -1.73 -1.68
N GLU A 245 9.05 -3.00 -1.49
CA GLU A 245 9.48 -3.97 -2.51
C GLU A 245 8.30 -4.81 -3.05
N SER A 246 7.06 -4.34 -2.87
CA SER A 246 5.85 -5.10 -3.26
C SER A 246 5.81 -5.44 -4.74
N LEU A 247 6.40 -4.61 -5.60
CA LEU A 247 6.44 -4.81 -7.05
C LEU A 247 7.80 -5.32 -7.55
N THR A 248 8.75 -5.58 -6.67
CA THR A 248 10.12 -5.97 -7.04
C THR A 248 10.49 -7.36 -6.57
N ILE A 249 9.97 -7.80 -5.40
CA ILE A 249 10.14 -9.17 -4.94
C ILE A 249 9.34 -10.12 -5.84
N GLY A 250 10.00 -11.16 -6.33
CA GLY A 250 9.47 -12.05 -7.36
C GLY A 250 9.51 -11.46 -8.78
N VAL A 251 10.20 -10.33 -9.00
CA VAL A 251 10.32 -9.64 -10.30
C VAL A 251 11.77 -9.37 -10.65
N LEU A 252 12.50 -8.70 -9.77
CA LEU A 252 13.87 -8.25 -9.99
C LEU A 252 14.89 -9.11 -9.26
N GLY A 253 16.08 -9.17 -9.82
CA GLY A 253 17.17 -9.98 -9.29
C GLY A 253 17.24 -11.38 -9.92
N LYS A 254 18.40 -12.01 -9.82
CA LYS A 254 18.65 -13.36 -10.37
C LYS A 254 17.77 -14.42 -9.69
N ASN A 255 17.53 -14.25 -8.41
CA ASN A 255 16.72 -15.14 -7.58
C ASN A 255 15.34 -14.54 -7.24
N GLY A 256 14.98 -13.38 -7.82
CA GLY A 256 13.72 -12.71 -7.56
C GLY A 256 13.61 -12.04 -6.19
N ARG A 257 14.73 -11.68 -5.58
CA ARG A 257 14.79 -11.10 -4.23
C ARG A 257 14.60 -9.59 -4.20
N GLY A 258 14.23 -8.97 -5.32
CA GLY A 258 13.88 -7.57 -5.40
C GLY A 258 14.99 -6.65 -5.88
N LEU A 259 14.78 -5.33 -5.66
CA LEU A 259 15.65 -4.27 -6.19
C LEU A 259 17.05 -4.29 -5.54
N THR A 260 17.14 -4.64 -4.28
CA THR A 260 18.41 -4.73 -3.57
C THR A 260 19.34 -5.76 -4.23
N GLU A 261 18.83 -6.95 -4.54
CA GLU A 261 19.58 -7.98 -5.29
C GLU A 261 19.92 -7.50 -6.71
N HIS A 262 18.93 -6.93 -7.40
CA HIS A 262 19.09 -6.47 -8.79
C HIS A 262 20.22 -5.43 -8.93
N LEU A 263 20.34 -4.53 -7.98
CA LEU A 263 21.34 -3.46 -8.00
C LEU A 263 22.63 -3.82 -7.23
N GLY A 264 22.69 -4.96 -6.56
CA GLY A 264 23.81 -5.36 -5.70
C GLY A 264 23.98 -4.42 -4.50
N VAL A 265 22.88 -3.97 -3.91
CA VAL A 265 22.87 -3.19 -2.67
C VAL A 265 22.76 -4.16 -1.50
N PRO A 266 23.68 -4.10 -0.50
CA PRO A 266 23.59 -4.96 0.68
C PRO A 266 22.24 -4.79 1.39
N ARG A 267 21.66 -5.90 1.84
CA ARG A 267 20.32 -5.90 2.45
C ARG A 267 20.28 -5.09 3.75
N GLU A 268 21.38 -5.07 4.47
CA GLU A 268 21.56 -4.37 5.74
C GLU A 268 21.48 -2.84 5.61
N GLU A 269 21.55 -2.31 4.39
CA GLU A 269 21.38 -0.88 4.14
C GLU A 269 19.92 -0.43 4.21
N ILE A 270 18.98 -1.38 4.23
CA ILE A 270 17.55 -1.11 4.27
C ILE A 270 17.04 -1.51 5.65
N ASP A 271 16.58 -0.53 6.44
CA ASP A 271 16.09 -0.77 7.79
C ASP A 271 14.80 -1.59 7.82
N LEU A 272 13.87 -1.28 6.94
CA LEU A 272 12.58 -1.98 6.85
C LEU A 272 12.21 -2.20 5.38
N ILE A 273 12.07 -3.46 5.01
CA ILE A 273 11.51 -3.88 3.72
C ILE A 273 10.05 -4.23 3.92
N VAL A 274 9.20 -3.79 3.02
CA VAL A 274 7.80 -4.20 2.95
C VAL A 274 7.57 -4.88 1.62
N GLY A 275 6.87 -6.01 1.63
CA GLY A 275 6.53 -6.77 0.44
C GLY A 275 5.06 -7.17 0.41
N SER A 276 4.56 -7.45 -0.79
CA SER A 276 3.22 -7.98 -1.03
C SER A 276 3.27 -9.42 -1.49
N LEU A 277 2.28 -10.22 -1.08
CA LEU A 277 2.02 -11.57 -1.57
C LEU A 277 1.01 -11.58 -2.73
N GLU A 278 0.53 -10.40 -3.17
CA GLU A 278 -0.57 -10.28 -4.14
C GLU A 278 -0.08 -10.38 -5.58
N HIS A 279 1.09 -9.82 -5.89
CA HIS A 279 1.53 -9.62 -7.27
C HIS A 279 2.28 -10.82 -7.86
N SER A 280 3.41 -11.18 -7.26
CA SER A 280 4.24 -12.28 -7.77
C SER A 280 3.85 -13.63 -7.19
N PHE A 281 3.37 -13.68 -5.94
CA PHE A 281 2.98 -14.90 -5.26
C PHE A 281 1.55 -15.37 -5.57
N ALA A 282 0.77 -14.53 -6.28
CA ALA A 282 -0.61 -14.83 -6.71
C ALA A 282 -1.55 -15.25 -5.56
N THR A 283 -1.37 -14.67 -4.36
CA THR A 283 -2.23 -14.87 -3.19
C THR A 283 -2.65 -13.53 -2.60
N ILE A 284 -2.94 -13.44 -1.33
CA ILE A 284 -3.29 -12.22 -0.61
C ILE A 284 -2.33 -12.06 0.56
N GLY A 285 -2.11 -10.82 0.99
CA GLY A 285 -1.30 -10.52 2.15
C GLY A 285 -0.08 -9.69 1.83
N GLY A 286 0.66 -9.39 2.87
CA GLY A 286 1.95 -8.72 2.78
C GLY A 286 2.83 -9.08 3.95
N PHE A 287 4.04 -8.59 3.95
CA PHE A 287 4.98 -8.86 5.03
C PHE A 287 5.94 -7.69 5.23
N CYS A 288 6.45 -7.59 6.45
CA CYS A 288 7.59 -6.75 6.79
C CYS A 288 8.82 -7.62 7.03
N ALA A 289 9.98 -7.16 6.61
CA ALA A 289 11.25 -7.87 6.71
C ALA A 289 12.36 -6.93 7.18
N GLY A 290 13.27 -7.42 8.01
CA GLY A 290 14.38 -6.65 8.54
C GLY A 290 15.09 -7.33 9.70
N THR A 291 15.70 -6.54 10.58
CA THR A 291 16.29 -7.07 11.81
C THR A 291 15.22 -7.51 12.81
N HIS A 292 15.57 -8.45 13.68
CA HIS A 292 14.69 -8.91 14.75
C HIS A 292 14.05 -7.75 15.54
N PHE A 293 14.83 -6.76 15.91
CA PHE A 293 14.33 -5.58 16.64
C PHE A 293 13.23 -4.83 15.90
N ILE A 294 13.36 -4.66 14.58
CA ILE A 294 12.39 -3.92 13.76
C ILE A 294 11.12 -4.75 13.56
N VAL A 295 11.27 -6.05 13.32
CA VAL A 295 10.12 -6.96 13.10
C VAL A 295 9.32 -7.14 14.39
N GLU A 296 9.97 -7.34 15.54
CA GLU A 296 9.30 -7.38 16.85
C GLU A 296 8.55 -6.07 17.14
N HIS A 297 9.13 -4.94 16.76
CA HIS A 297 8.44 -3.66 16.89
C HIS A 297 7.17 -3.58 16.03
N GLN A 298 7.18 -4.18 14.84
CA GLN A 298 5.97 -4.30 13.99
C GLN A 298 4.91 -5.19 14.67
N ARG A 299 5.30 -6.33 15.22
CA ARG A 299 4.38 -7.24 15.94
C ARG A 299 3.71 -6.58 17.14
N LEU A 300 4.43 -5.70 17.85
CA LEU A 300 3.92 -5.03 19.05
C LEU A 300 3.11 -3.75 18.76
N SER A 301 3.33 -3.09 17.64
CA SER A 301 2.74 -1.77 17.39
C SER A 301 2.14 -1.57 16.00
N GLY A 302 2.29 -2.53 15.08
CA GLY A 302 1.66 -2.48 13.77
C GLY A 302 0.15 -2.70 13.86
N LEU A 303 -0.65 -1.64 13.63
CA LEU A 303 -2.10 -1.71 13.80
C LEU A 303 -2.74 -2.77 12.90
N GLY A 304 -2.28 -2.90 11.66
CA GLY A 304 -2.73 -3.92 10.72
C GLY A 304 -2.33 -5.35 11.10
N TYR A 305 -1.30 -5.52 11.94
CA TYR A 305 -0.91 -6.80 12.50
C TYR A 305 -1.68 -7.13 13.80
N CYS A 306 -1.73 -6.18 14.71
CA CYS A 306 -2.29 -6.40 16.06
C CYS A 306 -3.81 -6.51 16.07
N PHE A 307 -4.51 -5.81 15.18
CA PHE A 307 -5.95 -5.60 15.27
C PHE A 307 -6.76 -6.09 14.05
N SER A 308 -6.12 -6.80 13.11
CA SER A 308 -6.83 -7.51 12.04
C SER A 308 -6.77 -9.02 12.25
N ALA A 309 -7.76 -9.74 11.72
CA ALA A 309 -7.68 -11.20 11.65
C ALA A 309 -6.41 -11.61 10.87
N SER A 310 -5.78 -12.71 11.26
CA SER A 310 -4.61 -13.23 10.56
C SER A 310 -4.96 -13.70 9.15
N LEU A 311 -3.95 -13.74 8.30
CA LEU A 311 -4.08 -14.27 6.94
C LEU A 311 -4.71 -15.68 6.99
N PRO A 312 -5.75 -15.98 6.20
CA PRO A 312 -6.34 -17.32 6.18
C PRO A 312 -5.30 -18.41 5.90
N PRO A 313 -5.37 -19.55 6.61
CA PRO A 313 -4.36 -20.63 6.46
C PRO A 313 -4.18 -21.11 5.04
N MET A 314 -5.28 -21.23 4.30
CA MET A 314 -5.30 -21.62 2.89
C MET A 314 -4.45 -20.68 2.03
N LEU A 315 -4.57 -19.38 2.22
CA LEU A 315 -3.81 -18.37 1.46
C LEU A 315 -2.35 -18.29 1.94
N THR A 316 -2.11 -18.54 3.23
CA THR A 316 -0.76 -18.67 3.79
C THR A 316 -0.03 -19.86 3.15
N GLN A 317 -0.69 -21.01 3.05
CA GLN A 317 -0.14 -22.19 2.39
C GLN A 317 0.10 -21.95 0.88
N ALA A 318 -0.83 -21.25 0.21
CA ALA A 318 -0.64 -20.87 -1.19
C ALA A 318 0.63 -20.02 -1.38
N ALA A 319 0.94 -19.09 -0.45
CA ALA A 319 2.17 -18.31 -0.48
C ALA A 319 3.42 -19.17 -0.30
N ILE A 320 3.39 -20.17 0.60
CA ILE A 320 4.49 -21.14 0.78
C ILE A 320 4.71 -21.93 -0.50
N SER A 321 3.64 -22.42 -1.10
CA SER A 321 3.73 -23.23 -2.36
C SER A 321 4.18 -22.36 -3.54
N ALA A 322 3.75 -21.10 -3.62
CA ALA A 322 4.27 -20.14 -4.59
C ALA A 322 5.79 -19.91 -4.41
N LEU A 323 6.24 -19.77 -3.17
CA LEU A 323 7.67 -19.65 -2.86
C LEU A 323 8.46 -20.90 -3.29
N ASN A 324 7.90 -22.11 -3.12
CA ASN A 324 8.50 -23.35 -3.63
C ASN A 324 8.69 -23.32 -5.16
N VAL A 325 7.69 -22.84 -5.89
CA VAL A 325 7.78 -22.69 -7.36
C VAL A 325 8.83 -21.65 -7.74
N ILE A 326 8.86 -20.53 -7.04
CA ILE A 326 9.81 -19.44 -7.25
C ILE A 326 11.25 -19.92 -7.03
N GLU A 327 11.53 -20.58 -5.92
CA GLU A 327 12.87 -21.12 -5.60
C GLU A 327 13.25 -22.29 -6.54
N GLY A 328 12.29 -23.10 -6.96
CA GLY A 328 12.51 -24.26 -7.82
C GLY A 328 12.75 -23.94 -9.30
N LYS A 329 12.34 -22.76 -9.78
CA LYS A 329 12.42 -22.38 -11.22
C LYS A 329 12.93 -20.94 -11.39
N PRO A 330 14.21 -20.66 -11.15
CA PRO A 330 14.73 -19.27 -11.30
C PRO A 330 14.64 -18.70 -12.72
N SER A 331 14.42 -19.54 -13.75
CA SER A 331 14.21 -19.08 -15.13
C SER A 331 13.00 -18.18 -15.32
N ILE A 332 12.00 -18.28 -14.43
CA ILE A 332 10.76 -17.49 -14.53
C ILE A 332 10.99 -15.97 -14.43
N PHE A 333 12.05 -15.56 -13.73
CA PHE A 333 12.41 -14.14 -13.64
C PHE A 333 13.01 -13.62 -14.94
N GLN A 334 13.83 -14.45 -15.63
CA GLN A 334 14.38 -14.12 -16.93
C GLN A 334 13.26 -14.03 -17.98
N GLU A 335 12.32 -15.00 -17.97
CA GLU A 335 11.16 -14.98 -18.86
C GLU A 335 10.34 -13.69 -18.70
N LEU A 336 10.06 -13.28 -17.46
CA LEU A 336 9.36 -12.02 -17.16
C LEU A 336 10.16 -10.80 -17.63
N SER A 337 11.45 -10.76 -17.33
CA SER A 337 12.35 -9.66 -17.72
C SER A 337 12.39 -9.48 -19.24
N ASP A 338 12.52 -10.58 -19.98
CA ASP A 338 12.59 -10.57 -21.46
C ASP A 338 11.26 -10.07 -22.05
N ASN A 339 10.12 -10.55 -21.53
CA ASN A 339 8.81 -10.09 -21.96
C ASN A 339 8.58 -8.61 -21.61
N SER A 340 9.02 -8.15 -20.45
CA SER A 340 8.96 -6.72 -20.07
C SER A 340 9.75 -5.84 -21.02
N LYS A 341 10.96 -6.27 -21.43
CA LYS A 341 11.80 -5.57 -22.41
C LYS A 341 11.17 -5.58 -23.81
N LYS A 342 10.59 -6.71 -24.23
CA LYS A 342 9.88 -6.80 -25.52
C LYS A 342 8.69 -5.85 -25.55
N LEU A 343 7.86 -5.85 -24.50
CA LEU A 343 6.72 -4.94 -24.37
C LEU A 343 7.20 -3.48 -24.39
N ASN A 344 8.28 -3.14 -23.68
CA ASN A 344 8.88 -1.80 -23.66
C ASN A 344 9.27 -1.33 -25.07
N ARG A 345 9.93 -2.19 -25.85
CA ARG A 345 10.32 -1.88 -27.24
C ARG A 345 9.10 -1.70 -28.14
N ALA A 346 8.11 -2.56 -28.01
CA ALA A 346 6.88 -2.45 -28.82
C ALA A 346 6.14 -1.16 -28.53
N LEU A 347 5.95 -0.79 -27.25
CA LEU A 347 5.29 0.44 -26.85
C LEU A 347 6.02 1.70 -27.33
N SER A 348 7.35 1.65 -27.47
CA SER A 348 8.12 2.78 -28.00
C SER A 348 7.81 3.13 -29.46
N GLN A 349 7.18 2.20 -30.20
CA GLN A 349 6.80 2.39 -31.61
C GLN A 349 5.39 3.00 -31.76
N LEU A 350 4.61 3.11 -30.68
CA LEU A 350 3.25 3.68 -30.73
C LEU A 350 3.29 5.16 -31.12
N LYS A 351 2.51 5.54 -32.11
CA LYS A 351 2.51 6.90 -32.68
C LYS A 351 1.82 7.92 -31.78
N HIS A 352 0.70 7.54 -31.18
CA HIS A 352 -0.22 8.45 -30.50
C HIS A 352 -0.05 8.45 -28.98
N TYR A 353 0.84 7.60 -28.46
CA TYR A 353 1.05 7.43 -27.03
C TYR A 353 2.50 7.69 -26.63
N LYS A 354 2.67 8.24 -25.44
CA LYS A 354 3.91 8.21 -24.67
C LYS A 354 3.72 7.22 -23.53
N PHE A 355 4.80 6.65 -22.99
CA PHE A 355 4.70 5.76 -21.85
C PHE A 355 5.81 6.01 -20.83
N ARG A 356 5.59 5.57 -19.60
CA ARG A 356 6.57 5.52 -18.51
C ARG A 356 6.68 4.10 -17.98
N GLY A 357 7.80 3.81 -17.34
CA GLY A 357 8.16 2.52 -16.79
C GLY A 357 9.49 2.04 -17.34
N ASP A 358 10.39 1.61 -16.43
CA ASP A 358 11.72 1.15 -16.80
C ASP A 358 11.69 -0.13 -17.63
N GLU A 359 12.73 -0.38 -18.42
CA GLU A 359 12.78 -1.50 -19.36
C GLU A 359 12.48 -2.85 -18.69
N ALA A 360 13.07 -3.10 -17.51
CA ALA A 360 12.87 -4.33 -16.76
C ALA A 360 11.61 -4.35 -15.88
N SER A 361 10.94 -3.21 -15.70
CA SER A 361 9.70 -3.13 -14.92
C SER A 361 8.55 -3.84 -15.65
N PRO A 362 7.77 -4.69 -14.99
CA PRO A 362 6.60 -5.31 -15.61
C PRO A 362 5.42 -4.33 -15.73
N ILE A 363 5.48 -3.15 -15.14
CA ILE A 363 4.41 -2.15 -15.19
C ILE A 363 4.78 -1.05 -16.16
N LYS A 364 3.84 -0.71 -17.04
CA LYS A 364 3.94 0.39 -18.00
C LYS A 364 2.70 1.26 -17.91
N HIS A 365 2.89 2.56 -17.82
CA HIS A 365 1.81 3.54 -17.87
C HIS A 365 1.81 4.23 -19.23
N ILE A 366 0.71 4.13 -19.96
CA ILE A 366 0.53 4.69 -21.31
C ILE A 366 -0.30 5.95 -21.21
N TYR A 367 0.19 7.03 -21.79
CA TYR A 367 -0.43 8.35 -21.81
C TYR A 367 -0.69 8.80 -23.25
N LEU A 368 -1.68 9.65 -23.44
CA LEU A 368 -1.88 10.32 -24.75
C LEU A 368 -0.74 11.31 -25.01
N LYS A 369 -0.22 11.38 -26.24
CA LYS A 369 0.77 12.40 -26.66
C LYS A 369 0.18 13.80 -26.80
N LYS A 370 -1.13 13.96 -26.66
CA LYS A 370 -1.86 15.22 -26.81
C LYS A 370 -1.84 16.00 -25.50
N ASP A 371 -0.94 16.96 -25.38
CA ASP A 371 -0.70 17.71 -24.13
C ASP A 371 -1.72 18.86 -23.90
N ASP A 372 -2.44 19.28 -24.93
CA ASP A 372 -3.45 20.35 -24.92
C ASP A 372 -4.78 19.94 -24.27
N LEU A 373 -4.97 18.66 -23.93
CA LEU A 373 -6.17 18.15 -23.29
C LEU A 373 -6.10 18.29 -21.78
N THR A 374 -7.25 18.64 -21.17
CA THR A 374 -7.41 18.58 -19.71
C THR A 374 -7.38 17.13 -19.23
N ASP A 375 -6.99 16.90 -17.97
CA ASP A 375 -6.98 15.56 -17.37
C ASP A 375 -8.33 14.84 -17.46
N ARG A 376 -9.42 15.58 -17.31
CA ARG A 376 -10.78 15.03 -17.44
C ARG A 376 -11.03 14.49 -18.86
N LEU A 377 -10.62 15.21 -19.89
CA LEU A 377 -10.74 14.76 -21.27
C LEU A 377 -9.80 13.59 -21.57
N LYS A 378 -8.55 13.66 -21.11
CA LYS A 378 -7.60 12.53 -21.23
C LYS A 378 -8.17 11.26 -20.61
N HIS A 379 -8.72 11.34 -19.40
CA HIS A 379 -9.35 10.22 -18.70
C HIS A 379 -10.54 9.64 -19.50
N SER A 380 -11.42 10.51 -20.05
CA SER A 380 -12.55 10.08 -20.86
C SER A 380 -12.11 9.35 -22.13
N TYR A 381 -11.12 9.89 -22.87
CA TYR A 381 -10.58 9.21 -24.06
C TYR A 381 -9.91 7.88 -23.74
N LEU A 382 -9.10 7.84 -22.68
CA LEU A 382 -8.43 6.60 -22.26
C LEU A 382 -9.44 5.54 -21.82
N ARG A 383 -10.57 5.93 -21.20
CA ARG A 383 -11.68 5.03 -20.89
C ARG A 383 -12.29 4.44 -22.15
N ASN A 384 -12.60 5.28 -23.15
CA ASN A 384 -13.15 4.80 -24.42
C ASN A 384 -12.17 3.83 -25.11
N ILE A 385 -10.86 4.12 -25.07
CA ILE A 385 -9.81 3.25 -25.61
C ILE A 385 -9.78 1.91 -24.87
N THR A 386 -9.81 1.90 -23.54
CA THR A 386 -9.81 0.65 -22.76
C THR A 386 -11.07 -0.16 -23.01
N ASN A 387 -12.25 0.48 -23.13
CA ASN A 387 -13.50 -0.21 -23.45
C ASN A 387 -13.44 -0.83 -24.86
N TYR A 388 -12.93 -0.09 -25.84
CA TYR A 388 -12.76 -0.61 -27.20
C TYR A 388 -11.82 -1.84 -27.21
N CYS A 389 -10.70 -1.78 -26.51
CA CYS A 389 -9.77 -2.92 -26.41
C CYS A 389 -10.45 -4.12 -25.72
N LEU A 390 -11.26 -3.88 -24.68
CA LEU A 390 -12.01 -4.94 -23.99
C LEU A 390 -13.02 -5.63 -24.92
N GLU A 391 -13.78 -4.86 -25.72
CA GLU A 391 -14.70 -5.40 -26.72
C GLU A 391 -13.99 -6.28 -27.78
N LYS A 392 -12.70 -6.00 -28.01
CA LYS A 392 -11.82 -6.79 -28.90
C LYS A 392 -11.06 -7.91 -28.19
N GLY A 393 -11.42 -8.20 -26.95
CA GLY A 393 -10.85 -9.32 -26.20
C GLY A 393 -9.53 -9.00 -25.44
N VAL A 394 -9.18 -7.72 -25.22
CA VAL A 394 -7.99 -7.34 -24.45
C VAL A 394 -8.40 -6.42 -23.29
N ALA A 395 -8.28 -6.91 -22.08
CA ALA A 395 -8.53 -6.15 -20.85
C ALA A 395 -7.28 -5.40 -20.38
N MET A 396 -7.41 -4.08 -20.24
CA MET A 396 -6.38 -3.16 -19.75
C MET A 396 -6.92 -2.39 -18.54
N THR A 397 -6.06 -1.87 -17.68
CA THR A 397 -6.49 -1.08 -16.52
C THR A 397 -6.38 0.41 -16.80
N LEU A 398 -7.50 1.13 -16.76
CA LEU A 398 -7.46 2.59 -16.64
C LEU A 398 -7.00 2.93 -15.21
N ALA A 399 -5.87 3.61 -15.07
CA ALA A 399 -5.35 3.98 -13.77
C ALA A 399 -6.31 5.00 -13.10
N ALA A 400 -6.83 4.61 -11.95
CA ALA A 400 -7.76 5.42 -11.17
C ALA A 400 -7.08 5.95 -9.91
N TYR A 401 -7.28 7.24 -9.64
CA TYR A 401 -6.73 7.94 -8.48
C TYR A 401 -7.85 8.66 -7.73
N ILE A 402 -7.74 8.74 -6.41
CA ILE A 402 -8.68 9.50 -5.57
C ILE A 402 -8.18 10.95 -5.51
N ARG A 403 -8.45 11.72 -6.56
CA ARG A 403 -7.85 13.04 -6.82
C ARG A 403 -7.97 14.05 -5.69
N ASP A 404 -9.03 13.98 -4.88
CA ASP A 404 -9.23 14.89 -3.74
C ASP A 404 -8.53 14.43 -2.47
N VAL A 405 -7.92 13.24 -2.47
CA VAL A 405 -7.32 12.60 -1.29
C VAL A 405 -5.85 12.26 -1.49
N GLU A 406 -5.47 11.86 -2.71
CA GLU A 406 -4.09 11.53 -3.04
C GLU A 406 -3.24 12.77 -3.30
N ILE A 407 -2.04 12.76 -2.76
CA ILE A 407 -1.04 13.81 -3.01
C ILE A 407 -0.38 13.53 -4.36
N ASN A 408 -0.23 14.58 -5.17
CA ASN A 408 0.46 14.51 -6.47
C ASN A 408 -0.06 13.40 -7.40
N CYS A 409 -1.39 13.36 -7.61
CA CYS A 409 -1.99 12.41 -8.55
C CYS A 409 -1.31 12.48 -9.91
N PRO A 410 -0.88 11.33 -10.46
CA PRO A 410 -0.32 11.29 -11.81
C PRO A 410 -1.33 11.71 -12.89
N GLU A 411 -0.83 12.03 -14.06
CA GLU A 411 -1.61 12.22 -15.28
C GLU A 411 -2.43 10.94 -15.58
N PRO A 412 -3.66 11.03 -16.09
CA PRO A 412 -4.45 9.86 -16.47
C PRO A 412 -3.71 8.96 -17.45
N SER A 413 -3.72 7.66 -17.19
CA SER A 413 -2.98 6.68 -17.98
C SER A 413 -3.71 5.34 -18.06
N ILE A 414 -3.37 4.54 -19.07
CA ILE A 414 -3.66 3.12 -19.11
C ILE A 414 -2.46 2.39 -18.50
N ARG A 415 -2.70 1.58 -17.47
CA ARG A 415 -1.66 0.71 -16.91
C ARG A 415 -1.71 -0.65 -17.59
N LEU A 416 -0.60 -1.02 -18.21
CA LEU A 416 -0.33 -2.35 -18.75
C LEU A 416 0.64 -3.10 -17.85
N THR A 417 0.44 -4.40 -17.78
CA THR A 417 1.26 -5.29 -16.98
C THR A 417 1.85 -6.39 -17.87
N SER A 418 3.16 -6.55 -17.81
CA SER A 418 3.84 -7.69 -18.41
C SER A 418 3.74 -8.91 -17.51
N SER A 419 3.61 -10.08 -18.12
CA SER A 419 3.63 -11.38 -17.46
C SER A 419 4.64 -12.31 -18.14
N ARG A 420 5.16 -13.30 -17.41
CA ARG A 420 6.05 -14.30 -18.00
C ARG A 420 5.41 -15.11 -19.15
N LYS A 421 4.09 -15.16 -19.18
CA LYS A 421 3.32 -15.86 -20.24
C LYS A 421 2.99 -14.99 -21.45
N LEU A 422 3.40 -13.73 -21.47
CA LEU A 422 3.16 -12.83 -22.59
C LEU A 422 3.99 -13.28 -23.80
N THR A 423 3.36 -13.39 -24.98
CA THR A 423 4.02 -13.82 -26.23
C THR A 423 4.21 -12.64 -27.18
N ASP A 424 5.05 -12.80 -28.20
CA ASP A 424 5.27 -11.77 -29.22
C ASP A 424 3.98 -11.46 -30.00
N ASP A 425 3.12 -12.46 -30.23
CA ASP A 425 1.82 -12.27 -30.88
C ASP A 425 0.88 -11.44 -30.02
N THR A 426 0.84 -11.72 -28.70
CA THR A 426 0.00 -10.94 -27.77
C THR A 426 0.50 -9.52 -27.61
N ILE A 427 1.81 -9.27 -27.61
CA ILE A 427 2.39 -7.93 -27.61
C ILE A 427 2.01 -7.16 -28.89
N SER A 428 2.11 -7.81 -30.03
CA SER A 428 1.71 -7.25 -31.33
C SER A 428 0.22 -6.89 -31.37
N LEU A 429 -0.64 -7.80 -30.84
CA LEU A 429 -2.07 -7.55 -30.72
C LEU A 429 -2.38 -6.32 -29.83
N ILE A 430 -1.72 -6.21 -28.67
CA ILE A 430 -1.90 -5.08 -27.74
C ILE A 430 -1.58 -3.77 -28.46
N CYS A 431 -0.43 -3.69 -29.14
CA CYS A 431 -0.01 -2.47 -29.82
C CYS A 431 -0.93 -2.11 -31.02
N SER A 432 -1.32 -3.09 -31.82
CA SER A 432 -2.24 -2.86 -32.95
C SER A 432 -3.60 -2.38 -32.49
N LEU A 433 -4.15 -2.96 -31.40
CA LEU A 433 -5.42 -2.55 -30.84
C LEU A 433 -5.38 -1.16 -30.21
N LEU A 434 -4.27 -0.78 -29.58
CA LEU A 434 -4.12 0.58 -29.04
C LEU A 434 -4.12 1.62 -30.18
N ASP A 435 -3.38 1.38 -31.27
CA ASP A 435 -3.39 2.29 -32.41
C ASP A 435 -4.77 2.32 -33.10
N GLU A 436 -5.43 1.16 -33.31
CA GLU A 436 -6.79 1.09 -33.85
C GLU A 436 -7.79 1.82 -32.97
N ALA A 437 -7.73 1.61 -31.64
CA ALA A 437 -8.62 2.27 -30.69
C ALA A 437 -8.45 3.80 -30.73
N TYR A 438 -7.21 4.30 -30.84
CA TYR A 438 -6.99 5.74 -30.99
C TYR A 438 -7.68 6.30 -32.23
N GLU A 439 -7.55 5.65 -33.40
CA GLU A 439 -8.18 6.07 -34.63
C GLU A 439 -9.72 6.04 -34.56
N LYS A 440 -10.31 5.11 -33.82
CA LYS A 440 -11.77 4.93 -33.70
C LYS A 440 -12.41 5.83 -32.65
N VAL A 441 -11.81 5.90 -31.45
CA VAL A 441 -12.43 6.54 -30.27
C VAL A 441 -11.52 7.56 -29.59
N GLY A 442 -10.31 7.77 -30.09
CA GLY A 442 -9.35 8.75 -29.55
C GLY A 442 -9.72 10.19 -29.89
N PRO A 443 -8.92 11.16 -29.40
CA PRO A 443 -9.14 12.58 -29.67
C PRO A 443 -8.93 12.89 -31.15
N LYS A 444 -9.98 13.34 -31.81
CA LYS A 444 -9.90 13.79 -33.21
C LYS A 444 -9.12 15.10 -33.30
N PRO A 445 -8.36 15.35 -34.41
CA PRO A 445 -7.86 16.70 -34.67
C PRO A 445 -9.06 17.66 -34.75
N GLU A 446 -8.98 18.77 -34.00
CA GLU A 446 -9.97 19.84 -34.20
C GLU A 446 -9.94 20.25 -35.68
N LEU A 447 -11.08 20.16 -36.32
CA LEU A 447 -11.29 20.85 -37.59
C LEU A 447 -11.07 22.33 -37.29
N GLN A 448 -9.94 22.91 -37.78
CA GLN A 448 -9.79 24.35 -37.71
C GLN A 448 -11.05 24.98 -38.32
N PRO A 449 -11.71 25.91 -37.63
CA PRO A 449 -12.81 26.60 -38.23
C PRO A 449 -12.30 27.32 -39.49
N VAL A 450 -12.91 26.99 -40.63
CA VAL A 450 -12.67 27.61 -41.93
C VAL A 450 -13.07 29.08 -41.87
#